data_a8bf9c8ef7426b6df352c26b1bce2e7d
#
_entry.id   a8bf9c8ef7426b6df352c26b1bce2e7d
#
_cell.length_a   1.000
_cell.length_b   1.000
_cell.length_c   1.000
_cell.angle_alpha   90.00
_cell.angle_beta   90.00
_cell.angle_gamma   90.00
#
_symmetry.space_group_name_H-M   'P 1'
#
loop_
_entity.id
_entity.type
_entity.pdbx_description
1 polymer ?
#
loop_
_entity_poly.entity_id
_entity_poly.type
_entity_poly.pdbx_seq_one_letter_code
_entity_poly.pdbx_strand_id
1 'polypeptide(L)'
;MRWAFLVTVFLLIEIYAFQAFKTSFKHNWILKVYVWINVLVIINLLYRFFIIYNQSLNLSDVFYNYLSIPFALFLTLFVFKLIVISFLFFEDIMRLLQSFYNLFFELNKSSNFLVQRRNFISKIALIVAAIPIPFIIHGIYRGRYNYRVIKYELEFDDLPDEFDGYKLTHISDIHSGSLKKINKVEYAIDLINKQNSDLVLFTGDFVNNKADELIKWKNIFSKI
;
A
#
# COMPACT_ATOMS: atom_id res chain seq x y z
N MET A 1 -19.80 -19.17 -11.13
CA MET A 1 -20.14 -18.96 -9.70
C MET A 1 -19.10 -18.17 -8.91
N ARG A 2 -17.78 -18.52 -8.89
CA ARG A 2 -16.76 -17.81 -8.06
C ARG A 2 -16.64 -16.30 -8.34
N TRP A 3 -16.62 -15.88 -9.60
CA TRP A 3 -16.53 -14.47 -9.99
C TRP A 3 -17.76 -13.64 -9.59
N ALA A 4 -18.95 -14.18 -9.75
CA ALA A 4 -20.18 -13.52 -9.33
C ALA A 4 -20.19 -13.26 -7.82
N PHE A 5 -19.74 -14.23 -7.03
CA PHE A 5 -19.58 -14.07 -5.57
C PHE A 5 -18.62 -12.93 -5.21
N LEU A 6 -17.43 -12.90 -5.82
CA LEU A 6 -16.44 -11.84 -5.56
C LEU A 6 -16.97 -10.46 -5.92
N VAL A 7 -17.64 -10.33 -7.06
CA VAL A 7 -18.24 -9.06 -7.50
C VAL A 7 -19.35 -8.64 -6.50
N THR A 8 -20.19 -9.57 -6.05
CA THR A 8 -21.24 -9.28 -5.07
C THR A 8 -20.64 -8.79 -3.75
N VAL A 9 -19.62 -9.47 -3.23
CA VAL A 9 -18.94 -9.05 -2.00
C VAL A 9 -18.30 -7.66 -2.16
N PHE A 10 -17.66 -7.40 -3.29
CA PHE A 10 -17.10 -6.09 -3.58
C PHE A 10 -18.17 -5.00 -3.61
N LEU A 11 -19.29 -5.22 -4.27
CA LEU A 11 -20.41 -4.26 -4.30
C LEU A 11 -21.01 -4.01 -2.92
N LEU A 12 -21.13 -5.05 -2.09
CA LEU A 12 -21.59 -4.89 -0.70
C LEU A 12 -20.63 -4.02 0.12
N ILE A 13 -19.30 -4.21 -0.04
CA ILE A 13 -18.27 -3.36 0.57
C ILE A 13 -18.44 -1.90 0.14
N GLU A 14 -18.62 -1.66 -1.17
CA GLU A 14 -18.84 -0.30 -1.71
C GLU A 14 -20.09 0.36 -1.12
N ILE A 15 -21.21 -0.32 -1.15
CA ILE A 15 -22.49 0.20 -0.67
C ILE A 15 -22.42 0.48 0.84
N TYR A 16 -21.80 -0.42 1.60
CA TYR A 16 -21.73 -0.27 3.05
C TYR A 16 -20.77 0.86 3.47
N ALA A 17 -19.60 0.96 2.85
CA ALA A 17 -18.68 2.07 3.08
C ALA A 17 -19.28 3.43 2.67
N PHE A 18 -20.06 3.47 1.56
CA PHE A 18 -20.74 4.68 1.11
C PHE A 18 -21.72 5.24 2.15
N GLN A 19 -22.31 4.39 2.98
CA GLN A 19 -23.21 4.85 4.06
C GLN A 19 -22.53 5.78 5.05
N ALA A 20 -21.22 5.61 5.34
CA ALA A 20 -20.47 6.53 6.20
C ALA A 20 -20.44 7.94 5.62
N PHE A 21 -20.21 8.07 4.32
CA PHE A 21 -20.24 9.36 3.63
C PHE A 21 -21.65 9.97 3.65
N LYS A 22 -22.68 9.18 3.32
CA LYS A 22 -24.07 9.62 3.31
C LYS A 22 -24.55 10.13 4.68
N THR A 23 -24.11 9.47 5.76
CA THR A 23 -24.47 9.90 7.13
C THR A 23 -23.67 11.11 7.59
N SER A 24 -22.38 11.23 7.18
CA SER A 24 -21.49 12.28 7.67
C SER A 24 -21.62 13.61 6.94
N PHE A 25 -21.96 13.59 5.65
CA PHE A 25 -21.97 14.77 4.79
C PHE A 25 -23.36 15.07 4.23
N LYS A 26 -23.80 16.32 4.39
CA LYS A 26 -25.07 16.81 3.84
C LYS A 26 -24.95 17.22 2.35
N HIS A 27 -23.72 17.51 1.90
CA HIS A 27 -23.48 18.05 0.55
C HIS A 27 -23.31 16.92 -0.48
N ASN A 28 -24.20 16.87 -1.45
CA ASN A 28 -24.21 15.87 -2.52
C ASN A 28 -22.92 15.85 -3.38
N TRP A 29 -22.19 16.96 -3.46
CA TRP A 29 -20.96 16.99 -4.24
C TRP A 29 -19.86 16.10 -3.65
N ILE A 30 -19.76 16.01 -2.31
CA ILE A 30 -18.78 15.12 -1.63
C ILE A 30 -19.09 13.66 -1.98
N LEU A 31 -20.36 13.28 -1.96
CA LEU A 31 -20.80 11.94 -2.33
C LEU A 31 -20.46 11.63 -3.80
N LYS A 32 -20.69 12.58 -4.69
CA LYS A 32 -20.31 12.45 -6.10
C LYS A 32 -18.81 12.29 -6.28
N VAL A 33 -18.01 13.11 -5.60
CA VAL A 33 -16.53 13.01 -5.64
C VAL A 33 -16.05 11.63 -5.18
N TYR A 34 -16.57 11.13 -4.06
CA TYR A 34 -16.25 9.77 -3.61
C TYR A 34 -16.54 8.71 -4.68
N VAL A 35 -17.73 8.75 -5.27
CA VAL A 35 -18.12 7.80 -6.33
C VAL A 35 -17.20 7.93 -7.55
N TRP A 36 -16.94 9.16 -8.01
CA TRP A 36 -16.07 9.39 -9.17
C TRP A 36 -14.63 8.91 -8.95
N ILE A 37 -14.05 9.13 -7.76
CA ILE A 37 -12.71 8.62 -7.43
C ILE A 37 -12.69 7.09 -7.55
N ASN A 38 -13.68 6.39 -6.97
CA ASN A 38 -13.76 4.93 -7.04
C ASN A 38 -13.91 4.43 -8.48
N VAL A 39 -14.81 5.03 -9.25
CA VAL A 39 -15.05 4.69 -10.66
C VAL A 39 -13.78 4.90 -11.49
N LEU A 40 -13.09 6.04 -11.34
CA LEU A 40 -11.86 6.33 -12.07
C LEU A 40 -10.74 5.33 -11.75
N VAL A 41 -10.58 4.95 -10.48
CA VAL A 41 -9.56 3.97 -10.09
C VAL A 41 -9.87 2.60 -10.66
N ILE A 42 -11.14 2.17 -10.62
CA ILE A 42 -11.56 0.88 -11.20
C ILE A 42 -11.40 0.88 -12.73
N ILE A 43 -11.86 1.93 -13.42
CA ILE A 43 -11.72 2.05 -14.88
C ILE A 43 -10.23 2.04 -15.26
N ASN A 44 -9.37 2.78 -14.54
CA ASN A 44 -7.93 2.78 -14.81
C ASN A 44 -7.34 1.38 -14.65
N LEU A 45 -7.71 0.64 -13.61
CA LEU A 45 -7.25 -0.71 -13.37
C LEU A 45 -7.71 -1.67 -14.49
N LEU A 46 -9.00 -1.64 -14.85
CA LEU A 46 -9.57 -2.46 -15.92
C LEU A 46 -8.95 -2.15 -17.28
N TYR A 47 -8.72 -0.87 -17.59
CA TYR A 47 -8.05 -0.42 -18.81
C TYR A 47 -6.62 -0.99 -18.90
N ARG A 48 -5.88 -1.04 -17.80
CA ARG A 48 -4.55 -1.65 -17.76
C ARG A 48 -4.61 -3.16 -18.00
N PHE A 49 -5.55 -3.86 -17.38
CA PHE A 49 -5.76 -5.28 -17.66
C PHE A 49 -6.12 -5.54 -19.13
N PHE A 50 -6.94 -4.68 -19.74
CA PHE A 50 -7.31 -4.78 -21.14
C PHE A 50 -6.08 -4.62 -22.07
N ILE A 51 -5.20 -3.64 -21.80
CA ILE A 51 -3.94 -3.47 -22.57
C ILE A 51 -3.09 -4.73 -22.46
N ILE A 52 -2.93 -5.27 -21.27
CA ILE A 52 -2.13 -6.47 -21.02
C ILE A 52 -2.66 -7.67 -21.79
N TYR A 53 -3.96 -7.87 -21.73
CA TYR A 53 -4.62 -8.97 -22.43
C TYR A 53 -4.41 -8.90 -23.96
N ASN A 54 -4.54 -7.70 -24.55
CA ASN A 54 -4.38 -7.52 -25.99
C ASN A 54 -2.92 -7.62 -26.48
N GLN A 55 -1.95 -7.29 -25.63
CA GLN A 55 -0.54 -7.28 -26.04
C GLN A 55 0.21 -8.59 -25.75
N SER A 56 -0.46 -9.62 -25.21
CA SER A 56 0.12 -10.93 -24.84
C SER A 56 1.42 -10.79 -24.02
N LEU A 57 1.52 -9.73 -23.20
CA LEU A 57 2.69 -9.43 -22.41
C LEU A 57 2.85 -10.43 -21.25
N ASN A 58 4.07 -10.75 -20.88
CA ASN A 58 4.34 -11.58 -19.71
C ASN A 58 3.87 -10.86 -18.43
N LEU A 59 3.10 -11.55 -17.60
CA LEU A 59 2.46 -10.99 -16.40
C LEU A 59 3.45 -10.31 -15.44
N SER A 60 4.67 -10.80 -15.35
CA SER A 60 5.70 -10.27 -14.45
C SER A 60 6.21 -8.88 -14.87
N ASP A 61 6.58 -8.70 -16.13
CA ASP A 61 7.08 -7.43 -16.67
C ASP A 61 5.99 -6.37 -16.68
N VAL A 62 4.77 -6.83 -16.87
CA VAL A 62 3.56 -6.04 -16.91
C VAL A 62 3.18 -5.50 -15.54
N PHE A 63 3.26 -6.32 -14.50
CA PHE A 63 2.86 -5.92 -13.16
C PHE A 63 3.67 -4.69 -12.69
N TYR A 64 5.00 -4.74 -12.82
CA TYR A 64 5.85 -3.63 -12.39
C TYR A 64 5.73 -2.38 -13.25
N ASN A 65 5.50 -2.54 -14.55
CA ASN A 65 5.47 -1.41 -15.48
C ASN A 65 4.10 -0.75 -15.60
N TYR A 66 3.03 -1.52 -15.56
CA TYR A 66 1.69 -1.04 -15.89
C TYR A 66 0.67 -1.14 -14.75
N LEU A 67 0.76 -2.15 -13.89
CA LEU A 67 -0.24 -2.43 -12.86
C LEU A 67 0.11 -1.92 -11.47
N SER A 68 1.39 -1.74 -11.12
CA SER A 68 1.81 -1.44 -9.73
C SER A 68 1.12 -0.21 -9.15
N ILE A 69 1.05 0.90 -9.88
CA ILE A 69 0.41 2.13 -9.40
C ILE A 69 -1.12 2.02 -9.36
N PRO A 70 -1.83 1.62 -10.44
CA PRO A 70 -3.27 1.41 -10.40
C PRO A 70 -3.72 0.42 -9.33
N PHE A 71 -2.99 -0.67 -9.17
CA PHE A 71 -3.28 -1.66 -8.14
C PHE A 71 -3.06 -1.11 -6.72
N ALA A 72 -1.98 -0.36 -6.51
CA ALA A 72 -1.71 0.27 -5.21
C ALA A 72 -2.76 1.32 -4.85
N LEU A 73 -3.26 2.12 -5.82
CA LEU A 73 -4.37 3.05 -5.60
C LEU A 73 -5.67 2.31 -5.27
N PHE A 74 -5.97 1.23 -6.00
CA PHE A 74 -7.12 0.38 -5.69
C PHE A 74 -7.02 -0.21 -4.28
N LEU A 75 -5.85 -0.76 -3.92
CA LEU A 75 -5.62 -1.32 -2.60
C LEU A 75 -5.74 -0.26 -1.49
N THR A 76 -5.27 0.96 -1.73
CA THR A 76 -5.40 2.09 -0.80
C THR A 76 -6.87 2.39 -0.50
N LEU A 77 -7.70 2.51 -1.55
CA LEU A 77 -9.13 2.72 -1.39
C LEU A 77 -9.82 1.52 -0.74
N PHE A 78 -9.37 0.31 -1.03
CA PHE A 78 -9.90 -0.90 -0.41
C PHE A 78 -9.61 -0.96 1.09
N VAL A 79 -8.38 -0.69 1.50
CA VAL A 79 -7.99 -0.58 2.93
C VAL A 79 -8.79 0.50 3.63
N PHE A 80 -8.93 1.68 3.02
CA PHE A 80 -9.77 2.74 3.53
C PHE A 80 -11.20 2.25 3.83
N LYS A 81 -11.82 1.54 2.88
CA LYS A 81 -13.18 1.00 3.05
C LYS A 81 -13.25 -0.06 4.14
N LEU A 82 -12.27 -0.95 4.22
CA LEU A 82 -12.24 -1.96 5.29
C LEU A 82 -12.21 -1.32 6.66
N ILE A 83 -11.42 -0.27 6.86
CA ILE A 83 -11.39 0.46 8.14
C ILE A 83 -12.76 1.09 8.42
N VAL A 84 -13.35 1.79 7.44
CA VAL A 84 -14.68 2.40 7.61
C VAL A 84 -15.73 1.35 7.97
N ILE A 85 -15.74 0.23 7.26
CA ILE A 85 -16.68 -0.88 7.48
C ILE A 85 -16.52 -1.46 8.88
N SER A 86 -15.30 -1.63 9.37
CA SER A 86 -15.04 -2.18 10.71
C SER A 86 -15.70 -1.32 11.79
N PHE A 87 -15.60 0.02 11.70
CA PHE A 87 -16.26 0.94 12.62
C PHE A 87 -17.80 0.87 12.53
N LEU A 88 -18.32 0.90 11.30
CA LEU A 88 -19.78 0.83 11.08
C LEU A 88 -20.37 -0.49 11.54
N PHE A 89 -19.68 -1.59 11.26
CA PHE A 89 -20.11 -2.94 11.64
C PHE A 89 -20.12 -3.11 13.16
N PHE A 90 -19.08 -2.60 13.83
CA PHE A 90 -19.07 -2.57 15.29
C PHE A 90 -20.24 -1.75 15.85
N GLU A 91 -20.54 -0.58 15.27
CA GLU A 91 -21.70 0.23 15.66
C GLU A 91 -23.01 -0.49 15.42
N ASP A 92 -23.17 -1.21 14.31
CA ASP A 92 -24.37 -1.97 14.01
C ASP A 92 -24.55 -3.14 14.98
N ILE A 93 -23.47 -3.84 15.36
CA ILE A 93 -23.52 -4.87 16.42
C ILE A 93 -24.00 -4.27 17.75
N MET A 94 -23.38 -3.14 18.17
CA MET A 94 -23.78 -2.47 19.42
C MET A 94 -25.24 -2.02 19.39
N ARG A 95 -25.74 -1.61 18.24
CA ARG A 95 -27.14 -1.26 18.04
C ARG A 95 -28.06 -2.47 18.18
N LEU A 96 -27.68 -3.60 17.57
CA LEU A 96 -28.44 -4.84 17.69
C LEU A 96 -28.50 -5.32 19.13
N LEU A 97 -27.36 -5.34 19.83
CA LEU A 97 -27.31 -5.73 21.25
C LEU A 97 -28.19 -4.81 22.11
N GLN A 98 -28.15 -3.50 21.86
CA GLN A 98 -28.98 -2.53 22.57
C GLN A 98 -30.47 -2.71 22.26
N SER A 99 -30.83 -3.00 21.01
CA SER A 99 -32.21 -3.26 20.63
C SER A 99 -32.73 -4.51 21.31
N PHE A 100 -31.90 -5.57 21.35
CA PHE A 100 -32.22 -6.80 22.03
C PHE A 100 -32.42 -6.60 23.54
N TYR A 101 -31.50 -5.86 24.19
CA TYR A 101 -31.61 -5.50 25.61
C TYR A 101 -32.91 -4.74 25.91
N ASN A 102 -33.27 -3.75 25.07
CA ASN A 102 -34.50 -2.95 25.24
C ASN A 102 -35.78 -3.77 25.12
N LEU A 103 -35.77 -4.87 24.33
CA LEU A 103 -36.93 -5.78 24.24
C LEU A 103 -37.22 -6.46 25.58
N PHE A 104 -36.20 -6.75 26.41
CA PHE A 104 -36.41 -7.41 27.71
C PHE A 104 -36.71 -6.44 28.85
N PHE A 105 -36.25 -5.17 28.74
CA PHE A 105 -36.28 -4.21 29.86
C PHE A 105 -37.17 -2.99 29.58
N GLU A 106 -37.96 -3.00 28.49
CA GLU A 106 -38.94 -1.96 28.11
C GLU A 106 -38.39 -0.51 28.15
N LEU A 107 -37.12 -0.30 27.91
CA LEU A 107 -36.49 1.01 27.98
C LEU A 107 -36.69 1.77 26.65
N ASN A 108 -37.61 2.74 26.63
CA ASN A 108 -37.79 3.66 25.52
C ASN A 108 -36.63 4.68 25.41
N LYS A 109 -35.64 4.42 24.58
CA LYS A 109 -34.62 5.44 24.23
C LYS A 109 -35.02 6.17 22.96
N SER A 110 -34.87 7.51 22.97
CA SER A 110 -35.22 8.36 21.81
C SER A 110 -34.42 7.97 20.56
N SER A 111 -35.10 7.84 19.43
CA SER A 111 -34.52 7.53 18.11
C SER A 111 -33.41 8.53 17.68
N ASN A 112 -33.50 9.78 18.12
CA ASN A 112 -32.54 10.85 17.83
C ASN A 112 -31.12 10.56 18.36
N PHE A 113 -30.99 9.93 19.53
CA PHE A 113 -29.70 9.56 20.09
C PHE A 113 -28.94 8.55 19.19
N LEU A 114 -29.64 7.58 18.64
CA LEU A 114 -29.06 6.56 17.77
C LEU A 114 -28.54 7.17 16.45
N VAL A 115 -29.26 8.11 15.89
CA VAL A 115 -28.85 8.82 14.66
C VAL A 115 -27.62 9.68 14.89
N GLN A 116 -27.55 10.42 15.99
CA GLN A 116 -26.39 11.24 16.34
C GLN A 116 -25.14 10.39 16.58
N ARG A 117 -25.28 9.26 17.28
CA ARG A 117 -24.18 8.31 17.51
C ARG A 117 -23.65 7.76 16.20
N ARG A 118 -24.51 7.35 15.27
CA ARG A 118 -24.08 6.85 13.96
C ARG A 118 -23.31 7.91 13.16
N ASN A 119 -23.80 9.14 13.15
CA ASN A 119 -23.10 10.25 12.48
C ASN A 119 -21.73 10.48 13.10
N PHE A 120 -21.60 10.48 14.41
CA PHE A 120 -20.35 10.64 15.12
C PHE A 120 -19.34 9.52 14.78
N ILE A 121 -19.78 8.25 14.87
CA ILE A 121 -18.92 7.09 14.56
C ILE A 121 -18.52 7.09 13.08
N SER A 122 -19.43 7.43 12.17
CA SER A 122 -19.11 7.55 10.75
C SER A 122 -18.04 8.59 10.48
N LYS A 123 -18.08 9.75 11.12
CA LYS A 123 -17.05 10.80 11.02
C LYS A 123 -15.70 10.33 11.53
N ILE A 124 -15.67 9.69 12.72
CA ILE A 124 -14.43 9.12 13.26
C ILE A 124 -13.87 8.05 12.33
N ALA A 125 -14.71 7.15 11.83
CA ALA A 125 -14.32 6.11 10.89
C ALA A 125 -13.63 6.69 9.64
N LEU A 126 -14.22 7.75 9.04
CA LEU A 126 -13.65 8.41 7.87
C LEU A 126 -12.30 9.09 8.17
N ILE A 127 -12.17 9.75 9.34
CA ILE A 127 -10.91 10.38 9.76
C ILE A 127 -9.83 9.32 9.96
N VAL A 128 -10.12 8.27 10.74
CA VAL A 128 -9.15 7.20 11.03
C VAL A 128 -8.76 6.46 9.75
N ALA A 129 -9.73 6.17 8.88
CA ALA A 129 -9.47 5.51 7.59
C ALA A 129 -8.62 6.37 6.64
N ALA A 130 -8.66 7.69 6.76
CA ALA A 130 -7.84 8.59 5.95
C ALA A 130 -6.36 8.62 6.38
N ILE A 131 -6.02 8.25 7.63
CA ILE A 131 -4.66 8.32 8.16
C ILE A 131 -3.65 7.49 7.33
N PRO A 132 -3.91 6.23 6.94
CA PRO A 132 -2.95 5.44 6.16
C PRO A 132 -2.69 5.96 4.74
N ILE A 133 -3.63 6.73 4.16
CA ILE A 133 -3.56 7.17 2.76
C ILE A 133 -2.25 7.90 2.42
N PRO A 134 -1.86 8.99 3.12
CA PRO A 134 -0.63 9.71 2.81
C PRO A 134 0.62 8.84 2.98
N PHE A 135 0.64 7.92 3.94
CA PHE A 135 1.77 7.00 4.15
C PHE A 135 1.91 6.01 2.99
N ILE A 136 0.78 5.45 2.53
CA ILE A 136 0.77 4.52 1.38
C ILE A 136 1.20 5.28 0.11
N ILE A 137 0.65 6.48 -0.13
CA ILE A 137 1.01 7.31 -1.29
C ILE A 137 2.50 7.67 -1.24
N HIS A 138 3.02 8.09 -0.08
CA HIS A 138 4.44 8.37 0.09
C HIS A 138 5.31 7.13 -0.20
N GLY A 139 4.91 5.95 0.29
CA GLY A 139 5.57 4.67 0.02
C GLY A 139 5.63 4.34 -1.47
N ILE A 140 4.51 4.54 -2.20
CA ILE A 140 4.43 4.28 -3.65
C ILE A 140 5.41 5.15 -4.44
N TYR A 141 5.53 6.45 -4.11
CA TYR A 141 6.32 7.41 -4.88
C TYR A 141 7.78 7.49 -4.45
N ARG A 142 8.07 7.37 -3.16
CA ARG A 142 9.41 7.61 -2.59
C ARG A 142 10.03 6.37 -1.95
N GLY A 143 9.26 5.42 -1.46
CA GLY A 143 9.75 4.29 -0.66
C GLY A 143 10.89 3.53 -1.30
N ARG A 144 10.75 3.15 -2.57
CA ARG A 144 11.74 2.38 -3.32
C ARG A 144 13.10 3.08 -3.56
N TYR A 145 13.18 4.39 -3.37
CA TYR A 145 14.40 5.18 -3.58
C TYR A 145 14.87 5.88 -2.32
N ASN A 146 14.35 5.49 -1.16
CA ASN A 146 14.76 6.04 0.12
C ASN A 146 15.94 5.22 0.69
N TYR A 147 17.06 5.28 0.01
CA TYR A 147 18.25 4.58 0.43
C TYR A 147 18.79 5.13 1.75
N ARG A 148 19.24 4.23 2.62
CA ARG A 148 19.81 4.57 3.92
C ARG A 148 21.07 3.74 4.13
N VAL A 149 22.11 4.38 4.63
CA VAL A 149 23.29 3.69 5.13
C VAL A 149 23.10 3.46 6.61
N ILE A 150 23.13 2.20 7.01
CA ILE A 150 23.09 1.80 8.42
C ILE A 150 24.48 1.26 8.76
N LYS A 151 25.11 1.79 9.81
CA LYS A 151 26.44 1.37 10.24
C LYS A 151 26.34 0.56 11.51
N TYR A 152 27.03 -0.55 11.51
CA TYR A 152 27.23 -1.40 12.67
C TYR A 152 28.74 -1.52 12.90
N GLU A 153 29.14 -1.46 14.14
CA GLU A 153 30.50 -1.78 14.58
C GLU A 153 30.37 -3.14 15.29
N LEU A 154 31.17 -4.09 14.85
CA LEU A 154 31.15 -5.46 15.36
C LEU A 154 32.51 -5.76 15.94
N GLU A 155 32.55 -6.20 17.18
CA GLU A 155 33.77 -6.57 17.91
C GLU A 155 33.81 -8.09 18.06
N PHE A 156 34.95 -8.69 17.77
CA PHE A 156 35.20 -10.13 17.91
C PHE A 156 36.52 -10.34 18.61
N ASP A 157 36.54 -11.09 19.71
CA ASP A 157 37.74 -11.31 20.53
C ASP A 157 38.81 -12.15 19.81
N ASP A 158 38.42 -12.89 18.77
CA ASP A 158 39.26 -13.79 17.99
C ASP A 158 39.57 -13.28 16.58
N LEU A 159 39.27 -12.00 16.31
CA LEU A 159 39.54 -11.39 14.99
C LEU A 159 41.05 -11.24 14.81
N PRO A 160 41.66 -11.72 13.67
CA PRO A 160 43.05 -11.43 13.35
C PRO A 160 43.31 -9.94 13.21
N ASP A 161 44.50 -9.46 13.68
CA ASP A 161 44.85 -8.04 13.70
C ASP A 161 44.76 -7.37 12.32
N GLU A 162 44.98 -8.13 11.24
CA GLU A 162 44.88 -7.66 9.85
C GLU A 162 43.49 -7.22 9.46
N PHE A 163 42.46 -7.65 10.19
CA PHE A 163 41.05 -7.28 9.95
C PHE A 163 40.54 -6.19 10.92
N ASP A 164 41.38 -5.70 11.82
CA ASP A 164 40.97 -4.58 12.66
C ASP A 164 40.70 -3.34 11.81
N GLY A 165 39.51 -2.75 11.98
CA GLY A 165 39.04 -1.62 11.18
C GLY A 165 38.61 -1.98 9.75
N TYR A 166 38.52 -3.28 9.38
CA TYR A 166 38.08 -3.73 8.06
C TYR A 166 36.62 -3.34 7.81
N LYS A 167 36.37 -2.70 6.68
CA LYS A 167 35.03 -2.21 6.33
C LYS A 167 34.34 -3.07 5.29
N LEU A 168 33.17 -3.52 5.60
CA LEU A 168 32.35 -4.34 4.72
C LEU A 168 31.04 -3.63 4.41
N THR A 169 30.74 -3.44 3.11
CA THR A 169 29.41 -3.00 2.69
C THR A 169 28.59 -4.21 2.24
N HIS A 170 27.44 -4.40 2.88
CA HIS A 170 26.49 -5.44 2.54
C HIS A 170 25.32 -4.87 1.75
N ILE A 171 25.00 -5.49 0.60
CA ILE A 171 23.93 -5.12 -0.31
C ILE A 171 23.08 -6.37 -0.56
N SER A 172 21.77 -6.23 -0.55
CA SER A 172 20.82 -7.30 -0.85
C SER A 172 19.53 -6.75 -1.48
N ASP A 173 18.71 -7.60 -2.07
CA ASP A 173 17.33 -7.32 -2.49
C ASP A 173 17.19 -6.07 -3.39
N ILE A 174 18.02 -5.99 -4.42
CA ILE A 174 18.04 -4.84 -5.34
C ILE A 174 16.77 -4.78 -6.20
N HIS A 175 16.21 -5.94 -6.59
CA HIS A 175 15.01 -6.02 -7.41
C HIS A 175 15.04 -5.06 -8.62
N SER A 176 16.07 -5.17 -9.44
CA SER A 176 16.40 -4.23 -10.52
C SER A 176 15.29 -4.02 -11.54
N GLY A 177 14.41 -5.00 -11.75
CA GLY A 177 13.23 -4.89 -12.60
C GLY A 177 12.22 -3.83 -12.14
N SER A 178 12.19 -3.53 -10.83
CA SER A 178 11.31 -2.50 -10.26
C SER A 178 11.89 -1.08 -10.34
N LEU A 179 13.19 -0.95 -10.66
CA LEU A 179 13.87 0.34 -10.76
C LEU A 179 13.57 1.01 -12.10
N LYS A 180 13.29 2.34 -12.07
CA LYS A 180 12.92 3.13 -13.27
C LYS A 180 13.77 4.38 -13.47
N LYS A 181 14.33 4.94 -12.40
CA LYS A 181 15.01 6.24 -12.41
C LYS A 181 16.52 6.05 -12.32
N ILE A 182 17.23 6.26 -13.44
CA ILE A 182 18.67 6.11 -13.54
C ILE A 182 19.41 6.93 -12.48
N ASN A 183 19.10 8.23 -12.37
CA ASN A 183 19.72 9.12 -11.40
C ASN A 183 19.56 8.69 -9.94
N LYS A 184 18.49 7.96 -9.62
CA LYS A 184 18.29 7.41 -8.26
C LYS A 184 19.14 6.18 -8.01
N VAL A 185 19.34 5.35 -9.04
CA VAL A 185 20.22 4.18 -8.94
C VAL A 185 21.69 4.64 -8.87
N GLU A 186 22.08 5.60 -9.70
CA GLU A 186 23.42 6.20 -9.61
C GLU A 186 23.69 6.78 -8.23
N TYR A 187 22.74 7.50 -7.65
CA TYR A 187 22.86 7.98 -6.28
C TYR A 187 23.07 6.84 -5.26
N ALA A 188 22.42 5.68 -5.44
CA ALA A 188 22.65 4.52 -4.58
C ALA A 188 24.09 3.99 -4.71
N ILE A 189 24.60 3.90 -5.94
CA ILE A 189 26.00 3.50 -6.19
C ILE A 189 26.98 4.49 -5.56
N ASP A 190 26.73 5.79 -5.70
CA ASP A 190 27.53 6.81 -5.04
C ASP A 190 27.54 6.68 -3.51
N LEU A 191 26.40 6.30 -2.92
CA LEU A 191 26.33 6.05 -1.48
C LEU A 191 27.15 4.83 -1.07
N ILE A 192 27.15 3.74 -1.88
CA ILE A 192 27.97 2.55 -1.65
C ILE A 192 29.46 2.93 -1.72
N ASN A 193 29.87 3.58 -2.80
CA ASN A 193 31.28 3.95 -3.02
C ASN A 193 31.82 4.92 -1.96
N LYS A 194 30.97 5.83 -1.44
CA LYS A 194 31.31 6.74 -0.34
C LYS A 194 31.63 6.04 0.98
N GLN A 195 31.26 4.78 1.14
CA GLN A 195 31.62 4.06 2.37
C GLN A 195 33.11 3.70 2.41
N ASN A 196 33.79 3.71 1.26
CA ASN A 196 35.23 3.32 1.13
C ASN A 196 35.46 1.97 1.82
N SER A 197 34.67 0.98 1.44
CA SER A 197 34.73 -0.36 2.02
C SER A 197 35.83 -1.19 1.37
N ASP A 198 36.49 -2.02 2.17
CA ASP A 198 37.49 -2.97 1.70
C ASP A 198 36.85 -4.13 0.91
N LEU A 199 35.59 -4.43 1.20
CA LEU A 199 34.82 -5.45 0.52
C LEU A 199 33.34 -5.04 0.36
N VAL A 200 32.77 -5.31 -0.81
CA VAL A 200 31.32 -5.21 -1.05
C VAL A 200 30.76 -6.61 -1.22
N LEU A 201 29.85 -7.02 -0.33
CA LEU A 201 29.16 -8.29 -0.38
C LEU A 201 27.75 -8.10 -0.94
N PHE A 202 27.41 -8.96 -1.88
CA PHE A 202 26.06 -9.06 -2.42
C PHE A 202 25.45 -10.43 -2.10
N THR A 203 24.35 -10.46 -1.35
CA THR A 203 23.75 -11.70 -0.84
C THR A 203 22.51 -12.14 -1.60
N GLY A 204 22.25 -11.58 -2.78
CA GLY A 204 21.24 -12.09 -3.69
C GLY A 204 20.07 -11.14 -3.97
N ASP A 205 19.12 -11.68 -4.73
CA ASP A 205 17.89 -11.03 -5.17
C ASP A 205 18.11 -9.74 -5.99
N PHE A 206 18.96 -9.90 -7.05
CA PHE A 206 19.33 -8.79 -7.93
C PHE A 206 18.21 -8.40 -8.91
N VAL A 207 17.41 -9.36 -9.33
CA VAL A 207 16.35 -9.23 -10.33
C VAL A 207 14.99 -9.62 -9.73
N ASN A 208 13.90 -9.15 -10.33
CA ASN A 208 12.58 -9.56 -9.89
C ASN A 208 12.17 -10.93 -10.48
N ASN A 209 12.49 -11.18 -11.77
CA ASN A 209 12.02 -12.37 -12.47
C ASN A 209 13.03 -12.93 -13.48
N LYS A 210 13.75 -12.08 -14.22
CA LYS A 210 14.61 -12.47 -15.32
C LYS A 210 15.94 -11.73 -15.32
N ALA A 211 17.01 -12.38 -15.70
CA ALA A 211 18.34 -11.81 -15.83
C ALA A 211 18.39 -10.59 -16.78
N ASP A 212 17.55 -10.58 -17.82
CA ASP A 212 17.46 -9.48 -18.80
C ASP A 212 17.11 -8.14 -18.16
N GLU A 213 16.50 -8.12 -16.99
CA GLU A 213 16.22 -6.90 -16.23
C GLU A 213 17.47 -6.11 -15.88
N LEU A 214 18.64 -6.80 -15.80
CA LEU A 214 19.93 -6.19 -15.49
C LEU A 214 20.57 -5.49 -16.69
N ILE A 215 20.21 -5.79 -17.91
CA ILE A 215 20.90 -5.31 -19.12
C ILE A 215 21.01 -3.79 -19.11
N LYS A 216 19.93 -3.09 -18.81
CA LYS A 216 19.89 -1.62 -18.76
C LYS A 216 20.70 -1.01 -17.60
N TRP A 217 20.98 -1.80 -16.56
CA TRP A 217 21.65 -1.37 -15.34
C TRP A 217 23.13 -1.76 -15.28
N LYS A 218 23.59 -2.62 -16.20
CA LYS A 218 24.96 -3.17 -16.21
C LYS A 218 26.02 -2.10 -16.04
N ASN A 219 25.95 -1.03 -16.85
CA ASN A 219 26.95 0.06 -16.82
C ASN A 219 26.89 0.91 -15.53
N ILE A 220 25.80 0.86 -14.79
CA ILE A 220 25.66 1.58 -13.53
C ILE A 220 26.20 0.73 -12.39
N PHE A 221 25.80 -0.54 -12.32
CA PHE A 221 26.29 -1.44 -11.27
C PHE A 221 27.77 -1.81 -11.41
N SER A 222 28.35 -1.74 -12.61
CA SER A 222 29.78 -1.94 -12.80
C SER A 222 30.67 -0.81 -12.22
N LYS A 223 30.07 0.23 -11.64
CA LYS A 223 30.79 1.32 -10.96
C LYS A 223 31.01 1.06 -9.45
N ILE A 224 30.52 -0.06 -8.93
CA ILE A 224 30.75 -0.49 -7.54
C ILE A 224 32.16 -1.00 -7.37
#